data_2601eb06b29edf409e9287658c411eab
#
_entry.id   2601eb06b29edf409e9287658c411eab
#
_cell.length_a   1.000
_cell.length_b   1.000
_cell.length_c   1.000
_cell.angle_alpha   90.00
_cell.angle_beta   90.00
_cell.angle_gamma   90.00
#
_symmetry.space_group_name_H-M   'P 1'
#
loop_
_entity.id
_entity.type
_entity.pdbx_description
1 polymer ?
#
loop_
_entity_poly.entity_id
_entity_poly.type
_entity_poly.pdbx_seq_one_letter_code
_entity_poly.pdbx_strand_id
1 'polypeptide(L)'
;MNQVKIRTALEKRLNVWATSKSYPVGWENVGGEFDSTHLRVFVFPSPVLNPSLGVEHRRYRGILRIQVYVPTEIEGPVTVEALAEEVVELFPRGLVIEESGVFVNIENTPTQSRVYQDGPFAYVVVETTYRCDTY
;
A
#
# COMPACT_ATOMS: atom_id res chain seq x y z
N MET A 1 -13.87 -1.63 15.39
CA MET A 1 -13.57 -1.94 13.98
C MET A 1 -12.23 -1.38 13.54
N ASN A 2 -11.20 -1.71 14.31
CA ASN A 2 -9.86 -1.14 14.10
C ASN A 2 -9.22 -1.59 12.78
N GLN A 3 -9.41 -2.85 12.38
CA GLN A 3 -8.83 -3.35 11.13
C GLN A 3 -9.39 -2.63 9.91
N VAL A 4 -10.68 -2.28 9.93
CA VAL A 4 -11.31 -1.50 8.85
C VAL A 4 -10.71 -0.10 8.78
N LYS A 5 -10.51 0.54 9.95
CA LYS A 5 -9.91 1.88 10.00
C LYS A 5 -8.48 1.88 9.50
N ILE A 6 -7.71 0.85 9.81
CA ILE A 6 -6.33 0.70 9.35
C ILE A 6 -6.30 0.60 7.82
N ARG A 7 -7.12 -0.29 7.26
CA ARG A 7 -7.22 -0.44 5.81
C ARG A 7 -7.63 0.88 5.15
N THR A 8 -8.63 1.55 5.72
CA THR A 8 -9.12 2.83 5.21
C THR A 8 -8.02 3.88 5.20
N ALA A 9 -7.22 3.95 6.27
CA ALA A 9 -6.12 4.91 6.37
C ALA A 9 -5.11 4.71 5.23
N LEU A 10 -4.71 3.46 5.01
CA LEU A 10 -3.71 3.13 3.99
C LEU A 10 -4.24 3.35 2.58
N GLU A 11 -5.44 2.85 2.30
CA GLU A 11 -6.06 2.95 0.98
C GLU A 11 -6.38 4.39 0.60
N LYS A 12 -6.85 5.19 1.56
CA LYS A 12 -7.19 6.58 1.33
C LYS A 12 -5.98 7.41 0.92
N ARG A 13 -4.85 7.19 1.57
CA ARG A 13 -3.62 7.89 1.20
C ARG A 13 -3.17 7.55 -0.21
N LEU A 14 -3.21 6.28 -0.58
CA LEU A 14 -2.89 5.86 -1.93
C LEU A 14 -3.87 6.45 -2.94
N ASN A 15 -5.16 6.43 -2.61
CA ASN A 15 -6.21 6.90 -3.50
C ASN A 15 -6.08 8.40 -3.81
N VAL A 16 -5.71 9.21 -2.83
CA VAL A 16 -5.49 10.65 -3.05
C VAL A 16 -4.39 10.86 -4.08
N TRP A 17 -3.28 10.15 -3.96
CA TRP A 17 -2.19 10.25 -4.91
C TRP A 17 -2.59 9.74 -6.29
N ALA A 18 -3.22 8.55 -6.36
CA ALA A 18 -3.64 7.94 -7.61
C ALA A 18 -4.64 8.81 -8.35
N THR A 19 -5.58 9.41 -7.62
CA THR A 19 -6.58 10.32 -8.20
C THR A 19 -5.91 11.55 -8.81
N SER A 20 -4.90 12.10 -8.14
CA SER A 20 -4.16 13.26 -8.65
C SER A 20 -3.42 12.95 -9.95
N LYS A 21 -3.05 11.70 -10.16
CA LYS A 21 -2.38 11.22 -11.38
C LYS A 21 -3.35 10.62 -12.40
N SER A 22 -4.61 10.51 -12.05
CA SER A 22 -5.66 9.86 -12.87
C SER A 22 -5.36 8.38 -13.13
N TYR A 23 -4.75 7.69 -12.16
CA TYR A 23 -4.49 6.26 -12.25
C TYR A 23 -5.61 5.47 -11.58
N PRO A 24 -6.21 4.49 -12.28
CA PRO A 24 -7.17 3.60 -11.64
C PRO A 24 -6.48 2.66 -10.64
N VAL A 25 -7.18 2.29 -9.59
CA VAL A 25 -6.67 1.40 -8.53
C VAL A 25 -7.56 0.17 -8.44
N GLY A 26 -6.93 -1.01 -8.52
CA GLY A 26 -7.60 -2.27 -8.25
C GLY A 26 -7.54 -2.58 -6.76
N TRP A 27 -8.66 -2.36 -6.07
CA TRP A 27 -8.75 -2.64 -4.65
C TRP A 27 -8.88 -4.14 -4.42
N GLU A 28 -8.38 -4.61 -3.30
CA GLU A 28 -8.43 -6.02 -2.92
C GLU A 28 -9.88 -6.52 -2.90
N ASN A 29 -10.11 -7.68 -3.53
CA ASN A 29 -11.44 -8.31 -3.68
C ASN A 29 -12.44 -7.52 -4.54
N VAL A 30 -11.99 -6.46 -5.20
CA VAL A 30 -12.80 -5.76 -6.20
C VAL A 30 -12.20 -6.06 -7.55
N GLY A 31 -12.92 -6.80 -8.37
CA GLY A 31 -12.46 -7.17 -9.70
C GLY A 31 -12.32 -5.97 -10.61
N GLY A 32 -11.51 -6.11 -11.63
CA GLY A 32 -11.35 -5.07 -12.63
C GLY A 32 -10.25 -5.44 -13.61
N GLU A 33 -10.50 -5.10 -14.87
CA GLU A 33 -9.49 -5.22 -15.92
C GLU A 33 -9.08 -3.82 -16.33
N PHE A 34 -7.78 -3.61 -16.49
CA PHE A 34 -7.23 -2.32 -16.86
C PHE A 34 -6.39 -2.48 -18.12
N ASP A 35 -6.44 -1.49 -18.98
CA ASP A 35 -5.66 -1.44 -20.22
C ASP A 35 -4.64 -0.30 -20.22
N SER A 36 -4.51 0.41 -19.12
CA SER A 36 -3.59 1.54 -18.96
C SER A 36 -2.80 1.40 -17.67
N THR A 37 -1.95 2.38 -17.36
CA THR A 37 -1.24 2.46 -16.10
C THR A 37 -2.23 2.38 -14.95
N HIS A 38 -1.99 1.46 -14.03
CA HIS A 38 -2.87 1.27 -12.87
C HIS A 38 -2.10 0.70 -11.69
N LEU A 39 -2.78 0.66 -10.56
CA LEU A 39 -2.22 0.13 -9.32
C LEU A 39 -3.12 -0.98 -8.80
N ARG A 40 -2.52 -1.92 -8.07
CA ARG A 40 -3.28 -2.91 -7.30
C ARG A 40 -2.74 -2.87 -5.88
N VAL A 41 -3.65 -2.88 -4.90
CA VAL A 41 -3.28 -2.76 -3.49
C VAL A 41 -3.79 -3.95 -2.71
N PHE A 42 -2.94 -4.44 -1.80
CA PHE A 42 -3.25 -5.56 -0.91
C PHE A 42 -2.80 -5.21 0.50
N VAL A 43 -3.62 -5.56 1.47
CA VAL A 43 -3.28 -5.43 2.88
C VAL A 43 -3.33 -6.83 3.51
N PHE A 44 -2.21 -7.27 4.06
CA PHE A 44 -2.09 -8.60 4.68
C PHE A 44 -1.94 -8.44 6.19
N PRO A 45 -3.05 -8.56 6.96
CA PRO A 45 -2.96 -8.44 8.42
C PRO A 45 -2.21 -9.62 9.03
N SER A 46 -1.38 -9.32 10.03
CA SER A 46 -0.75 -10.32 10.87
C SER A 46 -1.60 -10.54 12.12
N PRO A 47 -1.36 -11.62 12.90
CA PRO A 47 -2.07 -11.80 14.15
C PRO A 47 -1.92 -10.61 15.09
N VAL A 48 -3.00 -10.28 15.78
CA VAL A 48 -3.02 -9.16 16.74
C VAL A 48 -2.22 -9.56 17.97
N LEU A 49 -1.38 -8.65 18.47
CA LEU A 49 -0.55 -8.86 19.63
C LEU A 49 -1.08 -8.05 20.82
N ASN A 50 -0.83 -8.56 22.01
CA ASN A 50 -1.11 -7.87 23.27
C ASN A 50 0.22 -7.63 23.98
N PRO A 51 0.93 -6.54 23.64
CA PRO A 51 2.33 -6.37 24.06
C PRO A 51 2.51 -5.94 25.51
N SER A 52 1.44 -5.55 26.20
CA SER A 52 1.51 -5.16 27.61
C SER A 52 0.53 -5.98 28.44
N LEU A 53 0.65 -5.88 29.76
CA LEU A 53 -0.27 -6.55 30.68
C LEU A 53 -1.66 -5.90 30.69
N GLY A 54 -1.80 -4.72 30.12
CA GLY A 54 -3.11 -4.06 29.99
C GLY A 54 -4.01 -4.81 29.02
N VAL A 55 -5.22 -5.11 29.46
CA VAL A 55 -6.18 -5.90 28.68
C VAL A 55 -6.58 -5.20 27.38
N GLU A 56 -6.59 -3.88 27.39
CA GLU A 56 -7.05 -3.09 26.25
C GLU A 56 -5.98 -2.83 25.18
N HIS A 57 -4.71 -3.05 25.51
CA HIS A 57 -3.63 -2.78 24.55
C HIS A 57 -3.58 -3.86 23.47
N ARG A 58 -3.81 -3.44 22.23
CA ARG A 58 -3.74 -4.30 21.07
C ARG A 58 -2.79 -3.69 20.04
N ARG A 59 -1.95 -4.54 19.48
CA ARG A 59 -1.03 -4.13 18.41
C ARG A 59 -1.41 -4.84 17.13
N TYR A 60 -1.82 -4.05 16.17
CA TYR A 60 -2.12 -4.51 14.82
C TYR A 60 -0.90 -4.30 13.95
N ARG A 61 -0.52 -5.33 13.21
CA ARG A 61 0.62 -5.29 12.29
C ARG A 61 0.24 -5.97 11.01
N GLY A 62 0.98 -5.70 9.96
CA GLY A 62 0.77 -6.35 8.69
C GLY A 62 1.65 -5.78 7.59
N ILE A 63 1.36 -6.23 6.38
CA ILE A 63 2.08 -5.83 5.17
C ILE A 63 1.14 -5.06 4.27
N LEU A 64 1.61 -3.91 3.78
CA LEU A 64 0.96 -3.17 2.71
C LEU A 64 1.74 -3.47 1.43
N ARG A 65 1.07 -4.02 0.42
CA ARG A 65 1.67 -4.32 -0.88
C ARG A 65 0.96 -3.52 -1.95
N ILE A 66 1.72 -2.78 -2.74
CA ILE A 66 1.21 -2.01 -3.87
C ILE A 66 1.94 -2.46 -5.12
N GLN A 67 1.19 -2.88 -6.13
CA GLN A 67 1.75 -3.27 -7.42
C GLN A 67 1.47 -2.15 -8.41
N VAL A 68 2.51 -1.68 -9.07
CA VAL A 68 2.42 -0.60 -10.07
C VAL A 68 2.56 -1.22 -11.45
N TYR A 69 1.54 -1.08 -12.29
CA TYR A 69 1.49 -1.65 -13.64
C TYR A 69 1.56 -0.56 -14.70
N VAL A 70 2.42 -0.77 -15.68
CA VAL A 70 2.58 0.15 -16.81
C VAL A 70 2.58 -0.67 -18.10
N PRO A 71 1.82 -0.26 -19.15
CA PRO A 71 1.83 -0.96 -20.44
C PRO A 71 3.21 -0.93 -21.09
N THR A 72 3.71 -2.12 -21.48
CA THR A 72 5.07 -2.25 -22.05
C THR A 72 5.18 -1.66 -23.45
N GLU A 73 4.08 -1.55 -24.18
CA GLU A 73 4.10 -1.02 -25.55
C GLU A 73 4.30 0.50 -25.58
N ILE A 74 3.90 1.19 -24.51
CA ILE A 74 3.93 2.66 -24.44
C ILE A 74 5.11 3.13 -23.59
N GLU A 75 5.37 2.41 -22.51
CA GLU A 75 6.31 2.83 -21.47
C GLU A 75 7.36 1.74 -21.22
N GLY A 76 8.59 2.17 -20.92
CA GLY A 76 9.69 1.26 -20.62
C GLY A 76 9.82 0.96 -19.12
N PRO A 77 10.80 0.07 -18.76
CA PRO A 77 11.05 -0.28 -17.36
C PRO A 77 11.36 0.93 -16.47
N VAL A 78 12.03 1.92 -17.02
CA VAL A 78 12.40 3.14 -16.27
C VAL A 78 11.15 3.88 -15.76
N THR A 79 10.09 3.90 -16.58
CA THR A 79 8.85 4.57 -16.20
C THR A 79 8.16 3.87 -15.03
N VAL A 80 8.07 2.53 -15.07
CA VAL A 80 7.43 1.79 -13.98
C VAL A 80 8.26 1.89 -12.70
N GLU A 81 9.59 1.90 -12.80
CA GLU A 81 10.45 2.08 -11.65
C GLU A 81 10.31 3.48 -11.04
N ALA A 82 10.21 4.51 -11.89
CA ALA A 82 10.02 5.89 -11.43
C ALA A 82 8.69 6.05 -10.70
N LEU A 83 7.62 5.45 -11.21
CA LEU A 83 6.32 5.46 -10.53
C LEU A 83 6.36 4.72 -9.21
N ALA A 84 7.07 3.59 -9.16
CA ALA A 84 7.23 2.83 -7.93
C ALA A 84 7.99 3.66 -6.89
N GLU A 85 8.98 4.44 -7.30
CA GLU A 85 9.69 5.33 -6.39
C GLU A 85 8.78 6.41 -5.81
N GLU A 86 7.85 6.93 -6.59
CA GLU A 86 6.86 7.87 -6.08
C GLU A 86 5.97 7.22 -5.01
N VAL A 87 5.60 5.95 -5.21
CA VAL A 87 4.82 5.21 -4.22
C VAL A 87 5.64 4.97 -2.96
N VAL A 88 6.92 4.64 -3.09
CA VAL A 88 7.82 4.50 -1.94
C VAL A 88 7.85 5.81 -1.12
N GLU A 89 7.97 6.93 -1.79
CA GLU A 89 8.01 8.24 -1.12
C GLU A 89 6.68 8.63 -0.49
N LEU A 90 5.58 8.05 -0.97
CA LEU A 90 4.26 8.30 -0.42
C LEU A 90 4.09 7.70 0.98
N PHE A 91 4.81 6.63 1.28
CA PHE A 91 4.76 5.93 2.57
C PHE A 91 6.15 5.88 3.23
N PRO A 92 6.71 7.02 3.61
CA PRO A 92 8.05 7.02 4.21
C PRO A 92 8.05 6.39 5.60
N ARG A 93 9.19 5.83 5.97
CA ARG A 93 9.39 5.29 7.31
C ARG A 93 9.08 6.35 8.36
N GLY A 94 8.31 5.96 9.37
CA GLY A 94 7.93 6.87 10.45
C GLY A 94 6.69 7.69 10.16
N LEU A 95 6.11 7.57 8.97
CA LEU A 95 4.84 8.23 8.67
C LEU A 95 3.76 7.72 9.61
N VAL A 96 2.95 8.64 10.13
CA VAL A 96 1.79 8.32 10.95
C VAL A 96 0.55 8.82 10.23
N ILE A 97 -0.38 7.91 9.98
CA ILE A 97 -1.65 8.24 9.33
C ILE A 97 -2.77 8.11 10.35
N GLU A 98 -3.51 9.18 10.59
CA GLU A 98 -4.65 9.16 11.51
C GLU A 98 -5.92 8.89 10.73
N GLU A 99 -6.76 8.00 11.25
CA GLU A 99 -8.08 7.72 10.66
C GLU A 99 -9.04 7.35 11.79
N SER A 100 -10.04 8.20 12.01
CA SER A 100 -11.11 7.94 12.99
C SER A 100 -10.60 7.53 14.38
N GLY A 101 -9.52 8.17 14.83
CA GLY A 101 -8.96 7.93 16.16
C GLY A 101 -7.90 6.86 16.24
N VAL A 102 -7.59 6.17 15.14
CA VAL A 102 -6.46 5.23 15.13
C VAL A 102 -5.28 5.86 14.38
N PHE A 103 -4.07 5.48 14.79
CA PHE A 103 -2.82 6.02 14.23
C PHE A 103 -2.03 4.87 13.63
N VAL A 104 -1.91 4.85 12.30
CA VAL A 104 -1.19 3.81 11.57
C VAL A 104 0.22 4.30 11.28
N ASN A 105 1.20 3.54 11.74
CA ASN A 105 2.62 3.87 11.59
C ASN A 105 3.24 3.02 10.49
N ILE A 106 3.98 3.64 9.60
CA ILE A 106 4.78 2.92 8.60
C ILE A 106 6.12 2.60 9.26
N GLU A 107 6.38 1.32 9.47
CA GLU A 107 7.54 0.87 10.24
C GLU A 107 8.86 0.92 9.47
N ASN A 108 8.80 0.65 8.17
CA ASN A 108 10.00 0.53 7.34
C ASN A 108 9.87 1.36 6.09
N THR A 109 11.02 1.80 5.56
CA THR A 109 11.05 2.35 4.21
C THR A 109 10.53 1.26 3.25
N PRO A 110 9.54 1.57 2.39
CA PRO A 110 9.03 0.54 1.47
C PRO A 110 10.11 -0.01 0.57
N THR A 111 10.07 -1.31 0.33
CA THR A 111 11.00 -2.01 -0.53
C THR A 111 10.41 -2.13 -1.92
N GLN A 112 11.20 -1.84 -2.92
CA GLN A 112 10.82 -1.91 -4.32
C GLN A 112 11.43 -3.15 -4.95
N SER A 113 10.61 -3.97 -5.61
CA SER A 113 11.07 -5.17 -6.29
C SER A 113 11.72 -4.84 -7.63
N ARG A 114 12.26 -5.87 -8.27
CA ARG A 114 12.66 -5.77 -9.68
C ARG A 114 11.42 -5.59 -10.56
N VAL A 115 11.64 -5.25 -11.83
CA VAL A 115 10.57 -5.19 -12.81
C VAL A 115 10.19 -6.60 -13.25
N TYR A 116 8.89 -6.90 -13.18
CA TYR A 116 8.30 -8.14 -13.67
C TYR A 116 7.45 -7.83 -14.89
N GLN A 117 7.16 -8.86 -15.68
CA GLN A 117 6.26 -8.73 -16.81
C GLN A 117 5.05 -9.64 -16.63
N ASP A 118 3.86 -9.09 -16.91
CA ASP A 118 2.60 -9.82 -16.85
C ASP A 118 1.78 -9.45 -18.09
N GLY A 119 1.85 -10.31 -19.11
CA GLY A 119 1.19 -10.05 -20.40
C GLY A 119 1.67 -8.73 -21.00
N PRO A 120 0.74 -7.80 -21.31
CA PRO A 120 1.12 -6.51 -21.92
C PRO A 120 1.66 -5.50 -20.93
N PHE A 121 1.81 -5.87 -19.64
CA PHE A 121 2.23 -4.95 -18.58
C PHE A 121 3.59 -5.31 -18.00
N ALA A 122 4.35 -4.28 -17.63
CA ALA A 122 5.47 -4.41 -16.72
C ALA A 122 4.98 -3.94 -15.34
N TYR A 123 5.44 -4.57 -14.27
CA TYR A 123 5.05 -4.13 -12.93
C TYR A 123 6.17 -4.24 -11.92
N VAL A 124 6.07 -3.43 -10.88
CA VAL A 124 6.98 -3.44 -9.74
C VAL A 124 6.11 -3.54 -8.48
N VAL A 125 6.61 -4.31 -7.51
CA VAL A 125 5.93 -4.48 -6.23
C VAL A 125 6.60 -3.59 -5.19
N VAL A 126 5.80 -2.78 -4.50
CA VAL A 126 6.26 -1.94 -3.39
C VAL A 126 5.63 -2.49 -2.13
N GLU A 127 6.44 -2.86 -1.15
CA GLU A 127 5.96 -3.43 0.11
C GLU A 127 6.56 -2.71 1.30
N THR A 128 5.73 -2.55 2.33
CA THR A 128 6.18 -2.08 3.64
C THR A 128 5.35 -2.72 4.74
N THR A 129 5.80 -2.56 5.96
CA THR A 129 5.05 -3.04 7.11
C THR A 129 4.44 -1.85 7.86
N TYR A 130 3.28 -2.08 8.45
CA TYR A 130 2.59 -1.07 9.25
C TYR A 130 2.33 -1.58 10.66
N ARG A 131 2.12 -0.65 11.57
CA ARG A 131 1.77 -0.95 12.95
C ARG A 131 0.75 0.06 13.45
N CYS A 132 -0.23 -0.43 14.19
CA CYS A 132 -1.22 0.42 14.85
C CYS A 132 -1.46 -0.13 16.25
N ASP A 133 -1.22 0.70 17.26
CA ASP A 133 -1.49 0.34 18.65
C ASP A 133 -2.79 1.01 19.09
N THR A 134 -3.66 0.26 19.78
CA THR A 134 -4.89 0.79 20.39
C THR A 134 -4.90 0.43 21.86
N TYR A 135 -5.53 1.26 22.68
CA TYR A 135 -5.53 1.12 24.14
C TYR A 135 -6.92 1.11 24.75
#